data_cb709e157ce69a082d36af59dd4da901
#
_entry.id   cb709e157ce69a082d36af59dd4da901
#
_cell.length_a   1.000
_cell.length_b   1.000
_cell.length_c   1.000
_cell.angle_alpha   90.00
_cell.angle_beta   90.00
_cell.angle_gamma   90.00
#
_symmetry.space_group_name_H-M   'P 1'
#
loop_
_entity.id
_entity.type
_entity.pdbx_description
1 polymer ?
#
loop_
_entity_poly.entity_id
_entity_poly.type
_entity_poly.pdbx_seq_one_letter_code
_entity_poly.pdbx_strand_id
1 'polypeptide(L)'
;MVQTILTLLMLKFPFNTLFFVYVFCSGLATAQIPPYYSSIDFSQSGNNLKVQLSQLISDTHTTLIPYTSSSTDTWDVLSASDLEYSTSDNVLLVYGYDNNDGLFISDRLRGVGNKCNFSGCTGTGGLWNREHVFAKSLANPSLDTDYPGPGTDVHNLRAADSQKNTQRWNRLFIDDSGEESKDTNDG
;
A
#
# COMPACT_ATOMS: atom_id res chain seq x y z
N MET A 1 -18.84 -15.46 43.26
CA MET A 1 -18.34 -14.49 44.25
C MET A 1 -18.10 -13.08 43.62
N VAL A 2 -17.60 -12.95 42.39
CA VAL A 2 -17.36 -11.67 41.72
C VAL A 2 -18.67 -10.93 41.35
N GLN A 3 -19.72 -11.66 40.96
CA GLN A 3 -21.00 -11.09 40.53
C GLN A 3 -21.81 -10.46 41.68
N THR A 4 -21.63 -10.97 42.93
CA THR A 4 -22.33 -10.47 44.11
C THR A 4 -21.70 -9.15 44.62
N ILE A 5 -20.41 -8.95 44.39
CA ILE A 5 -19.72 -7.70 44.77
C ILE A 5 -20.08 -6.55 43.82
N LEU A 6 -20.26 -6.85 42.52
CA LEU A 6 -20.64 -5.87 41.53
C LEU A 6 -22.07 -5.31 41.74
N THR A 7 -23.00 -6.20 42.16
CA THR A 7 -24.40 -5.80 42.45
C THR A 7 -24.53 -4.93 43.71
N LEU A 8 -23.63 -5.11 44.67
CA LEU A 8 -23.65 -4.32 45.91
C LEU A 8 -23.05 -2.93 45.74
N LEU A 9 -22.13 -2.78 44.77
CA LEU A 9 -21.55 -1.46 44.42
C LEU A 9 -22.51 -0.59 43.63
N MET A 10 -23.41 -1.17 42.84
CA MET A 10 -24.35 -0.44 41.97
C MET A 10 -25.45 0.29 42.78
N LEU A 11 -25.73 -0.11 44.03
CA LEU A 11 -26.80 0.47 44.83
C LEU A 11 -26.40 1.73 45.62
N LYS A 12 -25.16 2.16 45.58
CA LYS A 12 -24.66 3.29 46.41
C LYS A 12 -24.07 4.48 45.67
N PHE A 13 -23.97 4.45 44.37
CA PHE A 13 -23.42 5.58 43.61
C PHE A 13 -24.48 6.32 42.81
N PRO A 14 -24.57 7.67 42.90
CA PRO A 14 -25.45 8.45 42.05
C PRO A 14 -25.01 8.34 40.59
N PHE A 15 -25.98 8.39 39.67
CA PHE A 15 -25.83 8.17 38.23
C PHE A 15 -24.62 8.90 37.57
N ASN A 16 -24.29 10.08 38.08
CA ASN A 16 -23.14 10.87 37.58
C ASN A 16 -21.77 10.26 37.91
N THR A 17 -21.66 9.47 38.98
CA THR A 17 -20.40 8.84 39.38
C THR A 17 -20.13 7.57 38.53
N LEU A 18 -21.18 6.90 38.11
CA LEU A 18 -21.06 5.74 37.19
C LEU A 18 -20.58 6.15 35.81
N PHE A 19 -21.01 7.32 35.33
CA PHE A 19 -20.56 7.87 34.05
C PHE A 19 -19.07 8.22 34.04
N PHE A 20 -18.57 8.76 35.17
CA PHE A 20 -17.15 9.09 35.31
C PHE A 20 -16.24 7.85 35.37
N VAL A 21 -16.69 6.79 36.03
CA VAL A 21 -15.93 5.53 36.12
C VAL A 21 -15.88 4.82 34.75
N TYR A 22 -16.96 4.91 33.95
CA TYR A 22 -16.99 4.31 32.62
C TYR A 22 -16.09 5.05 31.59
N VAL A 23 -16.02 6.38 31.70
CA VAL A 23 -15.13 7.21 30.87
C VAL A 23 -13.66 6.99 31.24
N PHE A 24 -13.36 6.70 32.51
CA PHE A 24 -11.98 6.46 32.94
C PHE A 24 -11.47 5.05 32.55
N CYS A 25 -12.35 4.06 32.47
CA CYS A 25 -11.99 2.70 32.01
C CYS A 25 -11.83 2.58 30.49
N SER A 26 -12.43 3.48 29.70
CA SER A 26 -12.30 3.45 28.25
C SER A 26 -10.99 4.08 27.73
N GLY A 27 -10.18 4.66 28.61
CA GLY A 27 -8.95 5.40 28.26
C GLY A 27 -7.65 4.59 28.23
N LEU A 28 -7.68 3.30 28.53
CA LEU A 28 -6.46 2.46 28.61
C LEU A 28 -6.36 1.40 27.51
N ALA A 29 -6.82 1.73 26.31
CA ALA A 29 -6.44 0.94 25.14
C ALA A 29 -4.99 1.28 24.77
N THR A 30 -4.02 0.62 25.38
CA THR A 30 -2.64 0.67 24.90
C THR A 30 -2.59 -0.06 23.58
N ALA A 31 -2.27 0.66 22.51
CA ALA A 31 -2.00 0.02 21.22
C ALA A 31 -0.83 -0.97 21.42
N GLN A 32 -1.11 -2.26 21.26
CA GLN A 32 -0.07 -3.28 21.37
C GLN A 32 0.81 -3.20 20.13
N ILE A 33 2.12 -3.03 20.34
CA ILE A 33 3.10 -3.11 19.26
C ILE A 33 3.09 -4.54 18.70
N PRO A 34 2.87 -4.72 17.38
CA PRO A 34 2.90 -6.05 16.79
C PRO A 34 4.21 -6.79 17.07
N PRO A 35 4.20 -8.12 17.25
CA PRO A 35 5.39 -8.91 17.57
C PRO A 35 6.56 -8.71 16.58
N TYR A 36 6.27 -8.41 15.32
CA TYR A 36 7.26 -8.09 14.29
C TYR A 36 8.20 -6.98 14.70
N TYR A 37 7.71 -5.98 15.44
CA TYR A 37 8.49 -4.82 15.87
C TYR A 37 9.05 -4.96 17.29
N SER A 38 9.06 -6.17 17.87
CA SER A 38 9.47 -6.39 19.27
C SER A 38 10.93 -5.99 19.57
N SER A 39 11.79 -5.92 18.53
CA SER A 39 13.18 -5.50 18.65
C SER A 39 13.39 -3.98 18.50
N ILE A 40 12.33 -3.22 18.21
CA ILE A 40 12.41 -1.79 17.93
C ILE A 40 12.19 -1.00 19.22
N ASP A 41 13.12 -0.09 19.50
CA ASP A 41 12.98 0.89 20.58
C ASP A 41 12.21 2.13 20.09
N PHE A 42 10.90 2.14 20.29
CA PHE A 42 10.03 3.25 19.93
C PHE A 42 10.17 4.49 20.81
N SER A 43 11.03 4.47 21.82
CA SER A 43 11.42 5.69 22.55
C SER A 43 12.39 6.56 21.73
N GLN A 44 13.03 5.97 20.72
CA GLN A 44 13.89 6.66 19.78
C GLN A 44 13.07 7.43 18.74
N SER A 45 13.68 8.42 18.10
CA SER A 45 13.07 9.23 17.06
C SER A 45 14.07 9.57 15.95
N GLY A 46 13.57 10.17 14.87
CA GLY A 46 14.40 10.62 13.76
C GLY A 46 15.25 9.51 13.16
N ASN A 47 16.53 9.79 12.94
CA ASN A 47 17.44 8.86 12.26
C ASN A 47 17.69 7.58 13.06
N ASN A 48 17.69 7.62 14.38
CA ASN A 48 17.92 6.44 15.21
C ASN A 48 16.79 5.41 15.04
N LEU A 49 15.54 5.85 15.03
CA LEU A 49 14.39 4.98 14.77
C LEU A 49 14.41 4.47 13.33
N LYS A 50 14.70 5.35 12.36
CA LYS A 50 14.80 4.97 10.95
C LYS A 50 15.82 3.86 10.72
N VAL A 51 17.01 3.94 11.34
CA VAL A 51 18.05 2.91 11.21
C VAL A 51 17.58 1.57 11.75
N GLN A 52 16.95 1.52 12.92
CA GLN A 52 16.41 0.28 13.49
C GLN A 52 15.34 -0.35 12.58
N LEU A 53 14.41 0.45 12.08
CA LEU A 53 13.37 -0.04 11.17
C LEU A 53 13.95 -0.54 9.84
N SER A 54 14.93 0.16 9.28
CA SER A 54 15.64 -0.25 8.07
C SER A 54 16.37 -1.58 8.27
N GLN A 55 17.05 -1.74 9.41
CA GLN A 55 17.74 -2.99 9.73
C GLN A 55 16.75 -4.15 9.89
N LEU A 56 15.65 -3.94 10.63
CA LEU A 56 14.61 -4.95 10.79
C LEU A 56 14.05 -5.41 9.44
N ILE A 57 13.72 -4.48 8.55
CA ILE A 57 13.22 -4.80 7.20
C ILE A 57 14.26 -5.60 6.43
N SER A 58 15.53 -5.19 6.45
CA SER A 58 16.60 -5.87 5.73
C SER A 58 16.83 -7.29 6.24
N ASP A 59 16.80 -7.48 7.56
CA ASP A 59 17.05 -8.79 8.19
C ASP A 59 15.90 -9.77 7.99
N THR A 60 14.68 -9.26 7.84
CA THR A 60 13.46 -10.07 7.72
C THR A 60 13.01 -10.28 6.27
N HIS A 61 13.52 -9.51 5.33
CA HIS A 61 13.20 -9.65 3.91
C HIS A 61 14.03 -10.80 3.29
N THR A 62 13.68 -12.02 3.64
CA THR A 62 14.42 -13.23 3.25
C THR A 62 13.95 -13.84 1.93
N THR A 63 12.76 -13.48 1.45
CA THR A 63 12.19 -13.96 0.19
C THR A 63 12.22 -12.84 -0.85
N LEU A 64 13.14 -12.94 -1.79
CA LEU A 64 13.28 -11.98 -2.88
C LEU A 64 12.56 -12.53 -4.13
N ILE A 65 11.70 -11.71 -4.71
CA ILE A 65 10.88 -12.08 -5.87
C ILE A 65 11.52 -11.46 -7.13
N PRO A 66 11.75 -12.25 -8.20
CA PRO A 66 12.27 -11.73 -9.45
C PRO A 66 11.25 -10.80 -10.13
N TYR A 67 11.74 -9.82 -10.90
CA TYR A 67 10.86 -8.91 -11.64
C TYR A 67 10.04 -9.67 -12.67
N THR A 68 10.67 -10.50 -13.49
CA THR A 68 10.01 -11.39 -14.47
C THR A 68 10.69 -12.74 -14.48
N SER A 69 9.93 -13.82 -14.39
CA SER A 69 10.45 -15.18 -14.43
C SER A 69 9.42 -16.16 -15.00
N SER A 70 9.83 -17.41 -15.18
CA SER A 70 8.93 -18.54 -15.54
C SER A 70 8.26 -19.18 -14.33
N SER A 71 8.65 -18.78 -13.11
CA SER A 71 8.03 -19.15 -11.84
C SER A 71 7.39 -17.90 -11.24
N THR A 72 7.04 -17.94 -9.95
CA THR A 72 6.45 -16.77 -9.27
C THR A 72 7.32 -15.54 -9.42
N ASP A 73 6.73 -14.45 -9.91
CA ASP A 73 7.36 -13.17 -10.11
C ASP A 73 6.46 -12.00 -9.66
N THR A 74 6.90 -10.76 -9.90
CA THR A 74 6.13 -9.60 -9.47
C THR A 74 4.80 -9.44 -10.21
N TRP A 75 4.63 -10.01 -11.41
CA TRP A 75 3.32 -10.05 -12.08
C TRP A 75 2.31 -10.89 -11.31
N ASP A 76 2.75 -12.05 -10.80
CA ASP A 76 1.87 -12.94 -10.05
C ASP A 76 1.47 -12.32 -8.71
N VAL A 77 2.44 -11.68 -8.05
CA VAL A 77 2.16 -11.00 -6.78
C VAL A 77 1.16 -9.88 -6.98
N LEU A 78 1.37 -8.98 -7.95
CA LEU A 78 0.43 -7.88 -8.19
C LEU A 78 -0.93 -8.36 -8.70
N SER A 79 -0.96 -9.44 -9.48
CA SER A 79 -2.21 -10.08 -9.89
C SER A 79 -3.04 -10.58 -8.72
N ALA A 80 -2.42 -10.84 -7.56
CA ALA A 80 -3.09 -11.29 -6.35
C ALA A 80 -3.30 -10.16 -5.33
N SER A 81 -2.30 -9.28 -5.15
CA SER A 81 -2.35 -8.23 -4.12
C SER A 81 -3.21 -7.04 -4.52
N ASP A 82 -3.26 -6.74 -5.82
CA ASP A 82 -3.97 -5.58 -6.35
C ASP A 82 -5.35 -5.93 -6.92
N LEU A 83 -5.89 -7.11 -6.59
CA LEU A 83 -7.27 -7.45 -6.95
C LEU A 83 -8.25 -6.41 -6.39
N GLU A 84 -9.26 -6.07 -7.18
CA GLU A 84 -10.39 -5.23 -6.73
C GLU A 84 -11.04 -5.79 -5.45
N TYR A 85 -11.21 -7.11 -5.42
CA TYR A 85 -11.60 -7.91 -4.24
C TYR A 85 -11.16 -9.37 -4.46
N SER A 86 -11.16 -10.18 -3.41
CA SER A 86 -10.51 -11.50 -3.40
C SER A 86 -10.96 -12.52 -4.46
N THR A 87 -12.11 -12.30 -5.10
CA THR A 87 -12.66 -13.16 -6.16
C THR A 87 -12.85 -12.42 -7.48
N SER A 88 -12.28 -11.21 -7.62
CA SER A 88 -12.36 -10.44 -8.85
C SER A 88 -11.39 -10.96 -9.90
N ASP A 89 -11.78 -10.85 -11.18
CA ASP A 89 -10.90 -11.05 -12.32
C ASP A 89 -10.21 -9.73 -12.75
N ASN A 90 -10.32 -8.68 -11.95
CA ASN A 90 -9.74 -7.38 -12.23
C ASN A 90 -8.74 -6.96 -11.16
N VAL A 91 -7.67 -6.30 -11.57
CA VAL A 91 -6.78 -5.52 -10.69
C VAL A 91 -7.29 -4.09 -10.59
N LEU A 92 -7.17 -3.52 -9.39
CA LEU A 92 -7.40 -2.12 -9.11
C LEU A 92 -6.10 -1.35 -9.41
N LEU A 93 -6.19 -0.36 -10.27
CA LEU A 93 -5.04 0.42 -10.71
C LEU A 93 -4.72 1.54 -9.73
N VAL A 94 -3.45 1.76 -9.42
CA VAL A 94 -3.01 2.94 -8.63
C VAL A 94 -3.28 4.23 -9.36
N TYR A 95 -3.13 4.24 -10.69
CA TYR A 95 -3.71 5.22 -11.61
C TYR A 95 -4.31 4.52 -12.81
N GLY A 96 -5.53 4.92 -13.12
CA GLY A 96 -6.30 4.44 -14.25
C GLY A 96 -6.20 5.37 -15.46
N TYR A 97 -7.04 5.12 -16.43
CA TYR A 97 -7.18 5.94 -17.62
C TYR A 97 -8.66 6.23 -17.85
N ASP A 98 -9.04 7.48 -17.83
CA ASP A 98 -10.40 7.92 -18.15
C ASP A 98 -10.59 7.91 -19.68
N ASN A 99 -11.51 7.08 -20.14
CA ASN A 99 -11.88 7.00 -21.55
C ASN A 99 -13.06 7.91 -21.92
N ASN A 100 -13.48 8.79 -20.99
CA ASN A 100 -14.59 9.72 -21.12
C ASN A 100 -15.96 9.07 -21.33
N ASP A 101 -16.15 7.83 -20.86
CA ASP A 101 -17.44 7.13 -20.94
C ASP A 101 -18.37 7.45 -19.74
N GLY A 102 -17.88 8.20 -18.75
CA GLY A 102 -18.57 8.54 -17.53
C GLY A 102 -18.66 7.41 -16.50
N LEU A 103 -17.92 6.32 -16.71
CA LEU A 103 -17.89 5.14 -15.83
C LEU A 103 -16.58 5.10 -15.03
N PHE A 104 -16.43 6.00 -14.10
CA PHE A 104 -15.24 6.19 -13.28
C PHE A 104 -14.64 4.89 -12.70
N ILE A 105 -15.48 3.89 -12.38
CA ILE A 105 -15.00 2.61 -11.85
C ILE A 105 -14.23 1.83 -12.92
N SER A 106 -14.74 1.78 -14.18
CA SER A 106 -14.07 1.05 -15.26
C SER A 106 -12.71 1.65 -15.62
N ASP A 107 -12.52 2.94 -15.38
CA ASP A 107 -11.25 3.61 -15.64
C ASP A 107 -10.14 3.16 -14.69
N ARG A 108 -10.50 2.66 -13.51
CA ARG A 108 -9.60 2.18 -12.47
C ARG A 108 -9.38 0.69 -12.46
N LEU A 109 -10.01 -0.06 -13.34
CA LEU A 109 -9.97 -1.51 -13.38
C LEU A 109 -9.36 -2.01 -14.69
N ARG A 110 -8.59 -3.10 -14.60
CA ARG A 110 -8.15 -3.87 -15.76
C ARG A 110 -8.24 -5.35 -15.46
N GLY A 111 -8.62 -6.13 -16.45
CA GLY A 111 -8.59 -7.59 -16.30
C GLY A 111 -7.19 -8.08 -15.91
N VAL A 112 -7.11 -9.01 -14.95
CA VAL A 112 -5.84 -9.60 -14.49
C VAL A 112 -4.98 -10.09 -15.65
N GLY A 113 -5.60 -10.65 -16.70
CA GLY A 113 -4.92 -11.13 -17.91
C GLY A 113 -4.42 -10.03 -18.86
N ASN A 114 -4.87 -8.78 -18.69
CA ASN A 114 -4.51 -7.67 -19.58
C ASN A 114 -3.15 -7.05 -19.21
N LYS A 115 -2.15 -7.90 -19.01
CA LYS A 115 -0.77 -7.50 -18.65
C LYS A 115 -0.02 -6.98 -19.87
N CYS A 116 0.65 -5.85 -19.72
CA CYS A 116 1.65 -5.38 -20.67
C CYS A 116 2.97 -6.11 -20.46
N ASN A 117 3.02 -7.37 -20.85
CA ASN A 117 4.17 -8.28 -20.67
C ASN A 117 4.77 -8.79 -21.98
N PHE A 118 4.52 -8.09 -23.08
CA PHE A 118 5.06 -8.40 -24.40
C PHE A 118 5.74 -7.17 -25.02
N SER A 119 6.59 -7.40 -26.03
CA SER A 119 7.33 -6.31 -26.67
C SER A 119 6.39 -5.31 -27.37
N GLY A 120 6.64 -4.01 -27.14
CA GLY A 120 5.88 -2.92 -27.76
C GLY A 120 4.54 -2.60 -27.11
N CYS A 121 4.19 -3.23 -25.98
CA CYS A 121 2.92 -2.95 -25.30
C CYS A 121 2.94 -1.69 -24.41
N THR A 122 4.11 -1.14 -24.12
CA THR A 122 4.25 0.04 -23.26
C THR A 122 3.50 1.22 -23.86
N GLY A 123 2.65 1.87 -23.05
CA GLY A 123 1.78 2.95 -23.51
C GLY A 123 0.55 2.52 -24.30
N THR A 124 0.27 1.21 -24.39
CA THR A 124 -0.94 0.70 -25.03
C THR A 124 -2.13 0.78 -24.09
N GLY A 125 -3.25 1.33 -24.56
CA GLY A 125 -4.49 1.42 -23.81
C GLY A 125 -5.11 0.05 -23.48
N GLY A 126 -5.85 -0.01 -22.39
CA GLY A 126 -6.54 -1.21 -21.96
C GLY A 126 -5.65 -2.28 -21.31
N LEU A 127 -4.34 -2.03 -21.22
CA LEU A 127 -3.37 -2.90 -20.56
C LEU A 127 -2.91 -2.27 -19.25
N TRP A 128 -2.47 -3.12 -18.31
CA TRP A 128 -1.80 -2.67 -17.09
C TRP A 128 -0.35 -3.17 -17.05
N ASN A 129 0.49 -2.40 -16.37
CA ASN A 129 1.87 -2.80 -16.10
C ASN A 129 2.25 -2.53 -14.64
N ARG A 130 3.50 -2.82 -14.29
CA ARG A 130 4.05 -2.68 -12.94
C ARG A 130 4.64 -1.29 -12.77
N GLU A 131 3.97 -0.48 -12.00
CA GLU A 131 4.43 0.85 -11.64
C GLU A 131 5.36 0.79 -10.45
N HIS A 132 6.55 1.39 -10.58
CA HIS A 132 7.39 1.71 -9.44
C HIS A 132 6.90 3.03 -8.84
N VAL A 133 6.15 2.96 -7.75
CA VAL A 133 5.59 4.16 -7.09
C VAL A 133 6.70 5.14 -6.74
N PHE A 134 7.80 4.65 -6.14
CA PHE A 134 9.07 5.38 -6.15
C PHE A 134 9.84 5.00 -7.42
N ALA A 135 9.96 5.93 -8.35
CA ALA A 135 10.53 5.67 -9.66
C ALA A 135 11.99 5.21 -9.58
N LYS A 136 12.33 4.17 -10.34
CA LYS A 136 13.66 3.54 -10.31
C LYS A 136 14.82 4.53 -10.48
N SER A 137 14.69 5.47 -11.39
CA SER A 137 15.72 6.46 -11.71
C SER A 137 15.91 7.55 -10.64
N LEU A 138 15.03 7.64 -9.65
CA LEU A 138 15.17 8.59 -8.54
C LEU A 138 16.03 8.04 -7.40
N ALA A 139 16.31 6.75 -7.41
CA ALA A 139 17.28 6.16 -6.47
C ALA A 139 18.72 6.40 -6.93
N ASN A 140 19.66 6.40 -5.97
CA ASN A 140 21.09 6.47 -6.25
C ASN A 140 21.82 5.37 -5.47
N PRO A 141 22.31 4.30 -6.11
CA PRO A 141 22.16 4.02 -7.55
C PRO A 141 20.71 3.76 -7.96
N SER A 142 20.41 3.88 -9.26
CA SER A 142 19.09 3.55 -9.81
C SER A 142 18.71 2.11 -9.46
N LEU A 143 17.40 1.87 -9.18
CA LEU A 143 16.94 0.52 -8.85
C LEU A 143 17.06 -0.40 -10.06
N ASP A 144 17.70 -1.54 -9.84
CA ASP A 144 17.85 -2.60 -10.83
C ASP A 144 16.70 -3.60 -10.75
N THR A 145 16.29 -4.15 -11.90
CA THR A 145 15.26 -5.19 -12.02
C THR A 145 15.78 -6.48 -12.65
N ASP A 146 17.06 -6.56 -12.98
CA ASP A 146 17.66 -7.76 -13.57
C ASP A 146 17.84 -8.86 -12.52
N TYR A 147 18.01 -8.47 -11.27
CA TYR A 147 18.14 -9.36 -10.13
C TYR A 147 17.12 -9.00 -9.04
N PRO A 148 16.64 -10.01 -8.26
CA PRO A 148 15.80 -9.76 -7.11
C PRO A 148 16.46 -8.81 -6.10
N GLY A 149 15.74 -7.76 -5.70
CA GLY A 149 16.28 -6.72 -4.81
C GLY A 149 15.32 -5.54 -4.68
N PRO A 150 15.82 -4.35 -4.31
CA PRO A 150 14.97 -3.17 -4.10
C PRO A 150 14.16 -2.75 -5.34
N GLY A 151 14.65 -3.06 -6.56
CA GLY A 151 13.94 -2.78 -7.81
C GLY A 151 12.81 -3.77 -8.11
N THR A 152 12.77 -4.89 -7.42
CA THR A 152 11.72 -5.92 -7.56
C THR A 152 10.84 -6.04 -6.32
N ASP A 153 11.01 -5.12 -5.36
CA ASP A 153 10.25 -5.11 -4.11
C ASP A 153 8.78 -4.78 -4.40
N VAL A 154 7.93 -5.75 -4.13
CA VAL A 154 6.49 -5.64 -4.37
C VAL A 154 5.79 -4.57 -3.52
N HIS A 155 6.41 -4.10 -2.44
CA HIS A 155 5.89 -2.97 -1.66
C HIS A 155 6.03 -1.64 -2.42
N ASN A 156 6.99 -1.55 -3.34
CA ASN A 156 7.16 -0.40 -4.23
C ASN A 156 6.45 -0.56 -5.58
N LEU A 157 5.81 -1.71 -5.82
CA LEU A 157 5.15 -2.00 -7.08
C LEU A 157 3.62 -1.96 -6.94
N ARG A 158 2.95 -1.44 -7.95
CA ARG A 158 1.49 -1.46 -8.07
C ARG A 158 1.06 -1.67 -9.52
N ALA A 159 -0.11 -2.27 -9.70
CA ALA A 159 -0.76 -2.28 -11.00
C ALA A 159 -1.15 -0.86 -11.38
N ALA A 160 -0.80 -0.44 -12.60
CA ALA A 160 -1.15 0.87 -13.15
C ALA A 160 -1.55 0.73 -14.61
N ASP A 161 -2.39 1.61 -15.12
CA ASP A 161 -2.65 1.69 -16.56
C ASP A 161 -1.34 1.96 -17.32
N SER A 162 -1.12 1.22 -18.40
CA SER A 162 0.13 1.26 -19.15
C SER A 162 0.39 2.63 -19.79
N GLN A 163 -0.67 3.34 -20.24
CA GLN A 163 -0.55 4.69 -20.79
C GLN A 163 -0.21 5.70 -19.70
N LYS A 164 -0.93 5.65 -18.57
CA LYS A 164 -0.69 6.56 -17.44
C LYS A 164 0.68 6.37 -16.83
N ASN A 165 1.11 5.13 -16.66
CA ASN A 165 2.46 4.84 -16.20
C ASN A 165 3.52 5.46 -17.15
N THR A 166 3.32 5.34 -18.46
CA THR A 166 4.19 5.96 -19.45
C THR A 166 4.19 7.50 -19.35
N GLN A 167 3.03 8.11 -19.15
CA GLN A 167 2.87 9.56 -19.02
C GLN A 167 3.47 10.07 -17.71
N ARG A 168 3.26 9.36 -16.61
CA ARG A 168 3.85 9.69 -15.32
C ARG A 168 5.38 9.63 -15.36
N TRP A 169 5.94 8.64 -16.03
CA TRP A 169 7.36 8.41 -16.14
C TRP A 169 8.06 8.40 -14.76
N ASN A 170 9.00 9.32 -14.50
CA ASN A 170 9.70 9.44 -13.22
C ASN A 170 9.38 10.75 -12.46
N ARG A 171 8.25 11.38 -12.76
CA ARG A 171 7.84 12.60 -12.08
C ARG A 171 7.59 12.34 -10.60
N LEU A 172 7.99 13.29 -9.76
CA LEU A 172 7.73 13.24 -8.33
C LEU A 172 6.24 13.49 -8.07
N PHE A 173 5.71 12.83 -7.04
CA PHE A 173 4.45 13.26 -6.45
C PHE A 173 4.72 14.54 -5.67
N ILE A 174 3.92 15.54 -5.90
CA ILE A 174 3.96 16.82 -5.18
C ILE A 174 2.57 17.14 -4.67
N ASP A 175 2.52 17.95 -3.62
CA ASP A 175 1.28 18.56 -3.20
C ASP A 175 0.98 19.70 -4.19
N ASP A 176 -0.03 19.49 -5.03
CA ASP A 176 -0.46 20.47 -6.00
C ASP A 176 -1.52 21.37 -5.38
N SER A 177 -1.10 22.52 -4.91
CA SER A 177 -1.99 23.58 -4.41
C SER A 177 -2.62 24.42 -5.55
N GLY A 178 -2.41 24.05 -6.79
CA GLY A 178 -2.73 24.88 -7.94
C GLY A 178 -3.56 24.20 -9.01
N GLU A 179 -3.14 24.35 -10.21
CA GLU A 179 -3.87 23.82 -11.36
C GLU A 179 -3.61 22.32 -11.50
N GLU A 180 -4.68 21.57 -11.67
CA GLU A 180 -4.57 20.16 -12.02
C GLU A 180 -3.60 19.99 -13.17
N SER A 181 -2.69 19.04 -13.03
CA SER A 181 -1.87 18.67 -14.18
C SER A 181 -2.81 18.08 -15.22
N LYS A 182 -3.30 18.94 -16.08
CA LYS A 182 -4.14 18.52 -17.19
C LYS A 182 -3.28 17.71 -18.13
N ASP A 183 -3.31 16.42 -17.92
CA ASP A 183 -3.07 15.53 -19.03
C ASP A 183 -4.29 15.66 -19.95
N THR A 184 -4.08 16.18 -21.12
CA THR A 184 -5.15 16.45 -22.10
C THR A 184 -5.80 15.19 -22.66
N ASN A 185 -5.35 14.02 -22.22
CA ASN A 185 -5.92 12.71 -22.56
C ASN A 185 -6.48 12.01 -21.34
N ASP A 186 -6.56 12.76 -20.28
CA ASP A 186 -7.21 12.28 -19.12
C ASP A 186 -8.54 12.78 -19.10
N GLY A 187 -9.26 12.00 -19.27
CA GLY A 187 -10.17 12.54 -18.46
C GLY A 187 -9.52 12.72 -17.12
#